data_b0b451caee2256ff9bf4ed7f806b5c0e
#
_entry.id   b0b451caee2256ff9bf4ed7f806b5c0e
#
_cell.length_a   1.000
_cell.length_b   1.000
_cell.length_c   1.000
_cell.angle_alpha   90.00
_cell.angle_beta   90.00
_cell.angle_gamma   90.00
#
_symmetry.space_group_name_H-M   'P 1'
#
loop_
_entity.id
_entity.type
_entity.pdbx_description
1 polymer ?
#
loop_
_entity_poly.entity_id
_entity_poly.type
_entity_poly.pdbx_seq_one_letter_code
_entity_poly.pdbx_strand_id
1 'polypeptide(L)'
;MKKLILIVLATALTLTLCACGAKKDALTTAQEMIGEDISSLTAAIGEPDNSSYASSCLGPGEDGELYYDGFTVYTYRDPDGTENVYDVMPQQ
;
A
#
# COMPACT_ATOMS: atom_id res chain seq x y z
N MET A 1 -11.23 38.06 17.66
CA MET A 1 -11.02 37.06 18.69
C MET A 1 -11.93 35.88 18.54
N LYS A 2 -13.20 36.14 18.49
CA LYS A 2 -14.15 35.06 18.32
C LYS A 2 -13.92 34.30 17.04
N LYS A 3 -13.51 34.98 16.00
CA LYS A 3 -13.25 34.35 14.71
C LYS A 3 -12.13 33.34 14.80
N LEU A 4 -11.10 33.65 15.56
CA LEU A 4 -9.98 32.75 15.72
C LEU A 4 -10.40 31.44 16.39
N ILE A 5 -11.26 31.55 17.36
CA ILE A 5 -11.75 30.38 18.06
C ILE A 5 -12.52 29.47 17.12
N LEU A 6 -13.34 30.05 16.27
CA LEU A 6 -14.11 29.28 15.32
C LEU A 6 -13.22 28.53 14.35
N ILE A 7 -12.17 29.19 13.89
CA ILE A 7 -11.24 28.54 12.97
C ILE A 7 -10.56 27.36 13.62
N VAL A 8 -10.15 27.51 14.85
CA VAL A 8 -9.48 26.44 15.57
C VAL A 8 -10.41 25.23 15.73
N LEU A 9 -11.64 25.48 16.04
CA LEU A 9 -12.61 24.42 16.20
C LEU A 9 -12.82 23.66 14.91
N ALA A 10 -12.90 24.36 13.82
CA ALA A 10 -13.10 23.71 12.53
C ALA A 10 -11.93 22.83 12.19
N THR A 11 -10.72 23.29 12.44
CA THR A 11 -9.54 22.51 12.18
C THR A 11 -9.50 21.25 13.01
N ALA A 12 -9.78 21.36 14.27
CA ALA A 12 -9.79 20.20 15.16
C ALA A 12 -10.80 19.17 14.70
N LEU A 13 -11.93 19.61 14.28
CA LEU A 13 -12.98 18.72 13.81
C LEU A 13 -12.52 17.93 12.57
N THR A 14 -11.87 18.61 11.66
CA THR A 14 -11.38 17.99 10.45
C THR A 14 -10.38 16.87 10.77
N LEU A 15 -9.47 17.13 11.66
CA LEU A 15 -8.48 16.14 12.06
C LEU A 15 -9.14 14.93 12.70
N THR A 16 -10.16 15.16 13.51
CA THR A 16 -10.86 14.07 14.15
C THR A 16 -11.51 13.14 13.13
N LEU A 17 -12.10 13.72 12.12
CA LEU A 17 -12.75 12.92 11.09
C LEU A 17 -11.73 12.07 10.35
N CYS A 18 -10.58 12.62 10.02
CA CYS A 18 -9.53 11.85 9.37
C CYS A 18 -9.09 10.69 10.23
N ALA A 19 -8.89 10.92 11.50
CA ALA A 19 -8.46 9.87 12.40
C ALA A 19 -9.49 8.77 12.54
N CYS A 20 -10.77 9.13 12.57
CA CYS A 20 -11.82 8.15 12.78
C CYS A 20 -12.10 7.33 11.55
N GLY A 21 -12.01 7.92 10.36
CA GLY A 21 -12.48 7.26 9.16
C GLY A 21 -11.43 6.44 8.45
N ALA A 22 -10.20 6.45 8.91
CA ALA A 22 -9.10 5.98 8.09
C ALA A 22 -8.65 4.56 8.37
N LYS A 23 -9.38 3.79 9.12
CA LYS A 23 -8.89 2.47 9.49
C LYS A 23 -9.19 1.42 8.45
N LYS A 24 -8.38 1.39 7.43
CA LYS A 24 -8.37 0.27 6.50
C LYS A 24 -7.30 -0.71 6.94
N ASP A 25 -7.56 -1.99 6.77
CA ASP A 25 -6.52 -2.96 7.03
C ASP A 25 -5.54 -2.97 5.87
N ALA A 26 -4.36 -3.57 6.11
CA ALA A 26 -3.31 -3.58 5.11
C ALA A 26 -3.73 -4.32 3.84
N LEU A 27 -4.49 -5.39 3.98
CA LEU A 27 -4.96 -6.15 2.83
C LEU A 27 -5.81 -5.30 1.89
N THR A 28 -6.78 -4.58 2.44
CA THR A 28 -7.63 -3.72 1.63
C THR A 28 -6.82 -2.64 0.94
N THR A 29 -5.89 -2.01 1.66
CA THR A 29 -5.04 -0.98 1.09
C THR A 29 -4.19 -1.56 -0.04
N ALA A 30 -3.62 -2.75 0.16
CA ALA A 30 -2.80 -3.38 -0.87
C ALA A 30 -3.63 -3.67 -2.12
N GLN A 31 -4.86 -4.12 -1.96
CA GLN A 31 -5.72 -4.39 -3.10
C GLN A 31 -6.00 -3.14 -3.91
N GLU A 32 -6.08 -2.00 -3.25
CA GLU A 32 -6.27 -0.73 -3.93
C GLU A 32 -5.03 -0.26 -4.65
N MET A 33 -3.88 -0.86 -4.34
CA MET A 33 -2.60 -0.48 -4.93
C MET A 33 -2.22 -1.32 -6.16
N ILE A 34 -3.09 -2.22 -6.58
CA ILE A 34 -2.81 -3.01 -7.79
C ILE A 34 -2.64 -2.06 -8.97
N GLY A 35 -1.53 -2.21 -9.68
CA GLY A 35 -1.15 -1.31 -10.77
C GLY A 35 -0.22 -0.19 -10.36
N GLU A 36 0.01 0.00 -9.06
CA GLU A 36 0.85 1.06 -8.56
C GLU A 36 2.29 0.57 -8.37
N ASP A 37 3.21 1.53 -8.31
CA ASP A 37 4.61 1.23 -8.05
C ASP A 37 4.80 0.69 -6.63
N ILE A 38 5.81 -0.17 -6.47
CA ILE A 38 6.08 -0.79 -5.19
C ILE A 38 6.36 0.25 -4.09
N SER A 39 6.94 1.37 -4.44
CA SER A 39 7.23 2.40 -3.44
C SER A 39 5.95 3.00 -2.87
N SER A 40 4.90 3.08 -3.67
CA SER A 40 3.59 3.53 -3.18
C SER A 40 3.01 2.53 -2.20
N LEU A 41 3.16 1.25 -2.49
CA LEU A 41 2.67 0.20 -1.59
C LEU A 41 3.40 0.25 -0.25
N THR A 42 4.73 0.28 -0.27
CA THR A 42 5.48 0.26 0.98
C THR A 42 5.30 1.54 1.77
N ALA A 43 5.05 2.66 1.11
CA ALA A 43 4.72 3.90 1.82
C ALA A 43 3.37 3.78 2.54
N ALA A 44 2.45 3.02 1.98
CA ALA A 44 1.10 2.89 2.54
C ALA A 44 1.02 1.85 3.65
N ILE A 45 1.67 0.69 3.49
CA ILE A 45 1.50 -0.41 4.45
C ILE A 45 2.82 -0.93 5.04
N GLY A 46 3.95 -0.34 4.65
CA GLY A 46 5.24 -0.74 5.20
C GLY A 46 5.90 -1.86 4.41
N GLU A 47 7.07 -2.27 4.87
CA GLU A 47 7.83 -3.33 4.22
C GLU A 47 7.22 -4.70 4.52
N PRO A 48 7.34 -5.65 3.58
CA PRO A 48 6.88 -7.01 3.86
C PRO A 48 7.79 -7.70 4.89
N ASP A 49 7.26 -8.74 5.50
CA ASP A 49 8.05 -9.54 6.43
C ASP A 49 9.12 -10.33 5.69
N ASN A 50 8.85 -10.70 4.46
CA ASN A 50 9.78 -11.46 3.66
C ASN A 50 9.41 -11.27 2.19
N SER A 51 10.32 -11.66 1.30
CA SER A 51 10.06 -11.55 -0.14
C SER A 51 10.84 -12.61 -0.89
N SER A 52 10.39 -12.92 -2.10
CA SER A 52 11.01 -13.90 -2.97
C SER A 52 10.84 -13.44 -4.41
N TYR A 53 11.86 -13.62 -5.23
CA TYR A 53 11.83 -13.24 -6.63
C TYR A 53 12.32 -14.39 -7.49
N ALA A 54 11.68 -14.55 -8.66
CA ALA A 54 12.07 -15.58 -9.61
C ALA A 54 11.85 -15.06 -11.02
N SER A 55 12.56 -15.66 -11.98
CA SER A 55 12.39 -15.28 -13.38
C SER A 55 10.94 -15.41 -13.81
N SER A 56 10.45 -14.39 -14.51
CA SER A 56 9.06 -14.36 -14.91
C SER A 56 8.84 -15.09 -16.21
N CYS A 57 7.70 -15.77 -16.31
CA CYS A 57 7.26 -16.35 -17.58
C CYS A 57 6.54 -15.30 -18.43
N LEU A 58 6.21 -14.15 -17.86
CA LEU A 58 5.46 -13.12 -18.54
C LEU A 58 6.34 -12.17 -19.35
N GLY A 59 7.63 -12.15 -19.06
CA GLY A 59 8.53 -11.23 -19.72
C GLY A 59 9.96 -11.37 -19.20
N PRO A 60 10.85 -10.44 -19.56
CA PRO A 60 12.26 -10.53 -19.21
C PRO A 60 12.59 -10.19 -17.76
N GLY A 61 11.60 -9.72 -17.00
CA GLY A 61 11.81 -9.34 -15.62
C GLY A 61 11.63 -10.49 -14.65
N GLU A 62 11.23 -10.16 -13.43
CA GLU A 62 11.07 -11.14 -12.36
C GLU A 62 9.70 -11.01 -11.71
N ASP A 63 9.14 -12.15 -11.33
CA ASP A 63 7.95 -12.17 -10.50
C ASP A 63 8.36 -12.09 -9.04
N GLY A 64 7.75 -11.17 -8.30
CA GLY A 64 8.00 -11.00 -6.89
C GLY A 64 6.81 -11.46 -6.06
N GLU A 65 7.12 -12.01 -4.89
CA GLU A 65 6.12 -12.35 -3.89
C GLU A 65 6.53 -11.67 -2.60
N LEU A 66 5.69 -10.77 -2.13
CA LEU A 66 5.96 -10.02 -0.90
C LEU A 66 5.02 -10.56 0.17
N TYR A 67 5.59 -11.10 1.22
CA TYR A 67 4.82 -11.79 2.25
C TYR A 67 4.53 -10.86 3.41
N TYR A 68 3.25 -10.53 3.55
CA TYR A 68 2.74 -9.74 4.66
C TYR A 68 1.93 -10.63 5.58
N ASP A 69 1.61 -10.11 6.74
CA ASP A 69 0.77 -10.84 7.69
C ASP A 69 -0.64 -10.95 7.12
N GLY A 70 -1.03 -12.18 6.79
CA GLY A 70 -2.36 -12.48 6.30
C GLY A 70 -2.57 -12.40 4.79
N PHE A 71 -1.57 -11.98 4.02
CA PHE A 71 -1.73 -11.91 2.56
C PHE A 71 -0.37 -11.84 1.87
N THR A 72 -0.39 -12.10 0.56
CA THR A 72 0.79 -12.00 -0.28
C THR A 72 0.53 -11.00 -1.41
N VAL A 73 1.49 -10.14 -1.67
CA VAL A 73 1.45 -9.20 -2.78
C VAL A 73 2.33 -9.73 -3.90
N TYR A 74 1.77 -9.84 -5.08
CA TYR A 74 2.51 -10.30 -6.26
C TYR A 74 2.89 -9.09 -7.09
N THR A 75 4.15 -9.05 -7.51
CA THR A 75 4.69 -7.92 -8.27
C THR A 75 5.38 -8.42 -9.53
N TYR A 76 5.60 -7.50 -10.47
CA TYR A 76 6.47 -7.74 -11.60
C TYR A 76 7.55 -6.68 -11.58
N ARG A 77 8.80 -7.11 -11.60
CA ARG A 77 9.94 -6.20 -11.59
C ARG A 77 10.63 -6.26 -12.94
N ASP A 78 10.61 -5.13 -13.65
CA ASP A 78 11.26 -5.01 -14.95
C ASP A 78 12.78 -5.08 -14.82
N PRO A 79 13.50 -5.41 -15.90
CA PRO A 79 14.97 -5.42 -15.85
C PRO A 79 15.58 -4.08 -15.45
N ASP A 80 14.88 -2.97 -15.66
CA ASP A 80 15.38 -1.66 -15.28
C ASP A 80 15.15 -1.35 -13.80
N GLY A 81 14.54 -2.26 -13.05
CA GLY A 81 14.30 -2.09 -11.63
C GLY A 81 12.93 -1.57 -11.25
N THR A 82 12.12 -1.16 -12.22
CA THR A 82 10.76 -0.72 -11.93
C THR A 82 9.91 -1.91 -11.50
N GLU A 83 9.23 -1.78 -10.38
CA GLU A 83 8.43 -2.88 -9.85
C GLU A 83 7.02 -2.38 -9.53
N ASN A 84 6.04 -3.05 -10.08
CA ASN A 84 4.63 -2.69 -9.88
C ASN A 84 3.86 -3.84 -9.26
N VAL A 85 2.86 -3.48 -8.48
CA VAL A 85 1.94 -4.44 -7.88
C VAL A 85 1.00 -4.94 -8.96
N TYR A 86 0.89 -6.28 -9.08
CA TYR A 86 -0.01 -6.78 -10.11
C TYR A 86 -1.11 -7.67 -9.56
N ASP A 87 -0.97 -8.17 -8.34
CA ASP A 87 -2.06 -8.90 -7.71
C ASP A 87 -1.85 -8.93 -6.20
N VAL A 88 -2.93 -9.18 -5.46
CA VAL A 88 -2.89 -9.30 -4.01
C VAL A 88 -3.82 -10.45 -3.63
N MET A 89 -3.28 -11.44 -2.90
CA MET A 89 -4.04 -12.61 -2.53
C MET A 89 -4.07 -12.78 -1.02
N PRO A 90 -5.27 -12.84 -0.43
CA PRO A 90 -5.36 -13.13 1.00
C PRO A 90 -4.88 -14.55 1.28
N GLN A 91 -4.30 -14.73 2.45
CA GLN A 91 -3.82 -16.03 2.87
C GLN A 91 -4.96 -16.81 3.51
N GLN A 92 -5.01 -18.08 3.22
CA GLN A 92 -6.07 -18.95 3.74
C GLN A 92 -5.75 -19.43 5.15
#